data_46aa309be5781013824ba2540ff124ce
#
_entry.id   46aa309be5781013824ba2540ff124ce
#
_cell.length_a   1.000
_cell.length_b   1.000
_cell.length_c   1.000
_cell.angle_alpha   90.00
_cell.angle_beta   90.00
_cell.angle_gamma   90.00
#
_symmetry.space_group_name_H-M   'P 1'
#
loop_
_entity.id
_entity.type
_entity.pdbx_description
1 polymer ?
#
loop_
_entity_poly.entity_id
_entity_poly.type
_entity_poly.pdbx_seq_one_letter_code
_entity_poly.pdbx_strand_id
1 'polypeptide(L)'
;HRHALPIQLFRDLLDAFAQDVIKNRYADYPELLDYCRRSANPVGRLVLHLFGRTAPEQLAQSDCICTALQLTNFWQDAAVDWQKDRVYIPQTDLPRFHVAETDIAAGRWSANWAALMDFQIDRARDLMLQGAPLVHALPGRLGLEIRLTVQGGLRILERLRQVRGNVFQHRPKLGKWDWLVLAGRSLTM
;
A
#
# COMPACT_ATOMS: atom_id res chain seq x y z
N HIS A 1 1.88 -14.45 -26.77
CA HIS A 1 3.14 -15.23 -26.77
C HIS A 1 4.42 -14.39 -26.74
N ARG A 2 4.38 -13.08 -27.03
CA ARG A 2 5.60 -12.23 -27.12
C ARG A 2 6.30 -12.01 -25.75
N HIS A 3 5.58 -12.07 -24.62
CA HIS A 3 6.12 -11.74 -23.29
C HIS A 3 6.03 -12.90 -22.29
N ALA A 4 5.49 -14.06 -22.67
CA ALA A 4 5.37 -15.26 -21.82
C ALA A 4 4.91 -14.94 -20.37
N LEU A 5 3.89 -14.07 -20.22
CA LEU A 5 3.41 -13.64 -18.91
C LEU A 5 2.85 -14.83 -18.12
N PRO A 6 3.22 -15.00 -16.84
CA PRO A 6 2.70 -16.10 -16.01
C PRO A 6 1.20 -15.96 -15.80
N ILE A 7 0.41 -16.95 -16.26
CA ILE A 7 -1.05 -16.95 -16.13
C ILE A 7 -1.51 -16.93 -14.66
N GLN A 8 -0.68 -17.45 -13.75
CA GLN A 8 -0.99 -17.48 -12.33
C GLN A 8 -1.19 -16.08 -11.74
N LEU A 9 -0.44 -15.07 -12.20
CA LEU A 9 -0.59 -13.69 -11.74
C LEU A 9 -2.00 -13.14 -12.04
N PHE A 10 -2.58 -13.51 -13.18
CA PHE A 10 -3.95 -13.11 -13.52
C PHE A 10 -5.00 -13.87 -12.69
N ARG A 11 -4.75 -15.17 -12.42
CA ARG A 11 -5.62 -15.96 -11.53
C ARG A 11 -5.63 -15.41 -10.13
N ASP A 12 -4.46 -15.02 -9.59
CA ASP A 12 -4.34 -14.42 -8.27
C ASP A 12 -5.18 -13.12 -8.16
N LEU A 13 -5.15 -12.27 -9.20
CA LEU A 13 -5.98 -11.06 -9.25
C LEU A 13 -7.48 -11.40 -9.27
N LEU A 14 -7.89 -12.38 -10.08
CA LEU A 14 -9.30 -12.80 -10.15
C LEU A 14 -9.77 -13.41 -8.82
N ASP A 15 -8.92 -14.17 -8.13
CA ASP A 15 -9.21 -14.73 -6.81
C ASP A 15 -9.37 -13.62 -5.77
N ALA A 16 -8.52 -12.59 -5.82
CA ALA A 16 -8.65 -11.42 -4.95
C ALA A 16 -9.96 -10.66 -5.22
N PHE A 17 -10.34 -10.45 -6.48
CA PHE A 17 -11.60 -9.80 -6.84
C PHE A 17 -12.83 -10.62 -6.40
N ALA A 18 -12.76 -11.96 -6.52
CA ALA A 18 -13.80 -12.82 -6.01
C ALA A 18 -13.91 -12.75 -4.48
N GLN A 19 -12.76 -12.67 -3.77
CA GLN A 19 -12.74 -12.47 -2.32
C GLN A 19 -13.40 -11.15 -1.90
N ASP A 20 -13.23 -10.07 -2.65
CA ASP A 20 -13.81 -8.75 -2.35
C ASP A 20 -15.34 -8.74 -2.33
N VAL A 21 -15.97 -9.74 -2.92
CA VAL A 21 -17.44 -9.88 -2.91
C VAL A 21 -17.96 -10.39 -1.55
N ILE A 22 -17.13 -11.20 -0.85
CA ILE A 22 -17.58 -11.95 0.33
C ILE A 22 -16.81 -11.62 1.60
N LYS A 23 -15.64 -10.97 1.50
CA LYS A 23 -14.76 -10.69 2.64
C LYS A 23 -14.50 -9.21 2.77
N ASN A 24 -14.85 -8.68 3.93
CA ASN A 24 -14.76 -7.26 4.25
C ASN A 24 -13.97 -6.95 5.54
N ARG A 25 -13.46 -7.99 6.23
CA ARG A 25 -12.63 -7.91 7.44
C ARG A 25 -11.46 -8.89 7.35
N TYR A 26 -10.34 -8.55 7.97
CA TYR A 26 -9.12 -9.37 8.01
C TYR A 26 -8.78 -9.64 9.48
N ALA A 27 -8.64 -10.91 9.85
CA ALA A 27 -8.41 -11.30 11.23
C ALA A 27 -7.10 -10.72 11.78
N ASP A 28 -6.03 -10.81 10.99
CA ASP A 28 -4.69 -10.37 11.39
C ASP A 28 -3.90 -9.79 10.21
N TYR A 29 -2.69 -9.32 10.50
CA TYR A 29 -1.82 -8.74 9.48
C TYR A 29 -1.31 -9.77 8.44
N PRO A 30 -0.93 -11.01 8.79
CA PRO A 30 -0.62 -12.05 7.81
C PRO A 30 -1.73 -12.29 6.80
N GLU A 31 -2.99 -12.33 7.22
CA GLU A 31 -4.13 -12.51 6.33
C GLU A 31 -4.32 -11.32 5.38
N LEU A 32 -4.11 -10.09 5.87
CA LEU A 32 -4.12 -8.90 5.03
C LEU A 32 -2.96 -8.92 4.01
N LEU A 33 -1.78 -9.38 4.41
CA LEU A 33 -0.65 -9.53 3.49
C LEU A 33 -0.91 -10.59 2.42
N ASP A 34 -1.57 -11.71 2.74
CA ASP A 34 -1.99 -12.70 1.73
C ASP A 34 -2.96 -12.10 0.71
N TYR A 35 -3.89 -11.27 1.16
CA TYR A 35 -4.74 -10.52 0.24
C TYR A 35 -3.92 -9.58 -0.66
N CYS A 36 -2.98 -8.78 -0.11
CA CYS A 36 -2.10 -7.91 -0.90
C CYS A 36 -1.25 -8.70 -1.91
N ARG A 37 -0.77 -9.89 -1.54
CA ARG A 37 -0.02 -10.80 -2.40
C ARG A 37 -0.80 -11.15 -3.67
N ARG A 38 -2.13 -11.25 -3.60
CA ARG A 38 -3.00 -11.61 -4.73
C ARG A 38 -3.61 -10.40 -5.42
N SER A 39 -3.87 -9.30 -4.70
CA SER A 39 -4.56 -8.12 -5.23
C SER A 39 -3.61 -7.02 -5.77
N ALA A 40 -2.37 -6.96 -5.29
CA ALA A 40 -1.43 -5.89 -5.63
C ALA A 40 -0.13 -6.40 -6.28
N ASN A 41 0.52 -7.42 -5.68
CA ASN A 41 1.83 -7.89 -6.13
C ASN A 41 1.85 -8.39 -7.58
N PRO A 42 0.80 -9.06 -8.10
CA PRO A 42 0.80 -9.50 -9.49
C PRO A 42 0.95 -8.36 -10.49
N VAL A 43 0.45 -7.17 -10.18
CA VAL A 43 0.58 -6.00 -11.07
C VAL A 43 2.04 -5.61 -11.25
N GLY A 44 2.80 -5.47 -10.16
CA GLY A 44 4.23 -5.16 -10.21
C GLY A 44 5.03 -6.27 -10.91
N ARG A 45 4.74 -7.53 -10.61
CA ARG A 45 5.37 -8.68 -11.26
C ARG A 45 5.11 -8.69 -12.77
N LEU A 46 3.87 -8.42 -13.21
CA LEU A 46 3.53 -8.34 -14.64
C LEU A 46 4.31 -7.21 -15.33
N VAL A 47 4.42 -6.05 -14.70
CA VAL A 47 5.26 -4.95 -15.22
C VAL A 47 6.70 -5.40 -15.38
N LEU A 48 7.30 -6.03 -14.36
CA LEU A 48 8.68 -6.52 -14.46
C LEU A 48 8.87 -7.58 -15.54
N HIS A 49 7.91 -8.50 -15.72
CA HIS A 49 7.93 -9.46 -16.83
C HIS A 49 7.94 -8.79 -18.20
N LEU A 50 7.15 -7.72 -18.40
CA LEU A 50 7.12 -6.98 -19.68
C LEU A 50 8.48 -6.36 -20.02
N PHE A 51 9.28 -6.00 -19.01
CA PHE A 51 10.61 -5.41 -19.17
C PHE A 51 11.76 -6.44 -19.02
N GLY A 52 11.46 -7.73 -18.88
CA GLY A 52 12.45 -8.79 -18.72
C GLY A 52 13.27 -8.69 -17.42
N ARG A 53 12.67 -8.15 -16.34
CA ARG A 53 13.31 -7.94 -15.04
C ARG A 53 12.72 -8.89 -13.99
N THR A 54 13.04 -10.18 -14.13
CA THR A 54 12.40 -11.25 -13.36
C THR A 54 13.35 -11.97 -12.40
N ALA A 55 14.49 -11.36 -12.05
CA ALA A 55 15.36 -11.90 -11.00
C ALA A 55 14.56 -12.01 -9.67
N PRO A 56 14.76 -13.08 -8.89
CA PRO A 56 13.98 -13.30 -7.65
C PRO A 56 14.00 -12.11 -6.70
N GLU A 57 15.15 -11.46 -6.55
CA GLU A 57 15.29 -10.26 -5.72
C GLU A 57 14.44 -9.08 -6.25
N GLN A 58 14.43 -8.85 -7.56
CA GLN A 58 13.63 -7.80 -8.18
C GLN A 58 12.13 -8.03 -7.98
N LEU A 59 11.68 -9.29 -8.10
CA LEU A 59 10.28 -9.66 -7.85
C LEU A 59 9.92 -9.46 -6.38
N ALA A 60 10.80 -9.85 -5.44
CA ALA A 60 10.57 -9.65 -4.01
C ALA A 60 10.50 -8.16 -3.64
N GLN A 61 11.40 -7.34 -4.18
CA GLN A 61 11.39 -5.89 -3.98
C GLN A 61 10.13 -5.25 -4.56
N SER A 62 9.68 -5.69 -5.75
CA SER A 62 8.42 -5.25 -6.35
C SER A 62 7.22 -5.61 -5.48
N ASP A 63 7.19 -6.81 -4.92
CA ASP A 63 6.13 -7.24 -4.01
C ASP A 63 6.06 -6.36 -2.77
N CYS A 64 7.20 -5.99 -2.19
CA CYS A 64 7.27 -5.06 -1.07
C CYS A 64 6.67 -3.68 -1.43
N ILE A 65 7.02 -3.13 -2.60
CA ILE A 65 6.49 -1.84 -3.08
C ILE A 65 4.97 -1.94 -3.29
N CYS A 66 4.50 -2.97 -4.00
CA CYS A 66 3.08 -3.13 -4.31
C CYS A 66 2.24 -3.32 -3.05
N THR A 67 2.71 -4.16 -2.10
CA THR A 67 2.07 -4.34 -0.80
C THR A 67 2.04 -3.02 -0.03
N ALA A 68 3.15 -2.30 0.04
CA ALA A 68 3.23 -1.02 0.74
C ALA A 68 2.27 0.03 0.17
N LEU A 69 2.15 0.11 -1.16
CA LEU A 69 1.20 1.00 -1.83
C LEU A 69 -0.25 0.63 -1.52
N GLN A 70 -0.57 -0.65 -1.52
CA GLN A 70 -1.90 -1.14 -1.19
C GLN A 70 -2.27 -0.82 0.26
N LEU A 71 -1.37 -1.09 1.20
CA LEU A 71 -1.54 -0.73 2.60
C LEU A 71 -1.70 0.79 2.78
N THR A 72 -0.87 1.58 2.10
CA THR A 72 -0.97 3.05 2.12
C THR A 72 -2.35 3.51 1.68
N ASN A 73 -2.90 2.91 0.62
CA ASN A 73 -4.25 3.21 0.15
C ASN A 73 -5.31 2.85 1.20
N PHE A 74 -5.23 1.68 1.83
CA PHE A 74 -6.15 1.29 2.90
C PHE A 74 -6.12 2.27 4.07
N TRP A 75 -4.94 2.74 4.45
CA TRP A 75 -4.82 3.72 5.54
C TRP A 75 -5.38 5.10 5.16
N GLN A 76 -5.24 5.51 3.90
CA GLN A 76 -5.88 6.74 3.41
C GLN A 76 -7.40 6.63 3.36
N ASP A 77 -7.92 5.45 3.04
CA ASP A 77 -9.31 5.24 2.66
C ASP A 77 -10.16 4.64 3.79
N ALA A 78 -9.62 4.48 5.02
CA ALA A 78 -10.33 3.81 6.11
C ALA A 78 -11.76 4.37 6.36
N ALA A 79 -11.96 5.68 6.26
CA ALA A 79 -13.29 6.30 6.38
C ALA A 79 -14.18 6.03 5.16
N VAL A 80 -13.61 5.99 3.96
CA VAL A 80 -14.33 5.74 2.70
C VAL A 80 -14.70 4.26 2.58
N ASP A 81 -13.79 3.37 2.99
CA ASP A 81 -14.01 1.93 2.94
C ASP A 81 -15.04 1.48 3.98
N TRP A 82 -15.09 2.14 5.13
CA TRP A 82 -16.17 1.93 6.10
C TRP A 82 -17.57 2.10 5.49
N GLN A 83 -17.77 3.10 4.61
CA GLN A 83 -19.05 3.33 3.94
C GLN A 83 -19.45 2.19 2.98
N LYS A 84 -18.48 1.34 2.61
CA LYS A 84 -18.66 0.15 1.78
C LYS A 84 -18.66 -1.14 2.62
N ASP A 85 -18.81 -1.02 3.94
CA ASP A 85 -18.70 -2.09 4.90
C ASP A 85 -17.34 -2.84 4.82
N ARG A 86 -16.24 -2.13 4.55
CA ARG A 86 -14.89 -2.70 4.48
C ARG A 86 -13.98 -2.11 5.56
N VAL A 87 -13.26 -2.99 6.26
CA VAL A 87 -12.22 -2.61 7.22
C VAL A 87 -10.96 -3.43 6.95
N TYR A 88 -9.94 -2.76 6.41
CA TYR A 88 -8.65 -3.38 6.11
C TYR A 88 -7.67 -3.34 7.30
N ILE A 89 -7.98 -2.58 8.35
CA ILE A 89 -7.21 -2.63 9.60
C ILE A 89 -7.39 -4.02 10.20
N PRO A 90 -6.28 -4.76 10.49
CA PRO A 90 -6.37 -6.09 11.08
C PRO A 90 -7.19 -6.08 12.39
N GLN A 91 -8.11 -7.03 12.51
CA GLN A 91 -9.01 -7.10 13.65
C GLN A 91 -8.26 -7.31 14.97
N THR A 92 -7.09 -7.97 14.95
CA THR A 92 -6.22 -8.11 16.12
C THR A 92 -5.55 -6.80 16.55
N ASP A 93 -5.36 -5.84 15.62
CA ASP A 93 -4.71 -4.57 15.94
C ASP A 93 -5.66 -3.58 16.63
N LEU A 94 -6.95 -3.62 16.32
CA LEU A 94 -7.95 -2.73 16.90
C LEU A 94 -7.94 -2.78 18.44
N PRO A 95 -8.16 -3.93 19.12
CA PRO A 95 -8.15 -4.01 20.57
C PRO A 95 -6.77 -3.74 21.17
N ARG A 96 -5.69 -4.07 20.46
CA ARG A 96 -4.31 -3.76 20.89
C ARG A 96 -4.09 -2.28 21.16
N PHE A 97 -4.76 -1.43 20.40
CA PHE A 97 -4.69 0.03 20.55
C PHE A 97 -5.94 0.62 21.20
N HIS A 98 -6.80 -0.22 21.81
CA HIS A 98 -8.05 0.21 22.44
C HIS A 98 -8.96 1.00 21.48
N VAL A 99 -9.04 0.56 20.24
CA VAL A 99 -9.92 1.07 19.19
C VAL A 99 -10.99 0.01 18.88
N ALA A 100 -12.20 0.45 18.59
CA ALA A 100 -13.29 -0.42 18.16
C ALA A 100 -13.81 0.01 16.78
N GLU A 101 -14.48 -0.90 16.05
CA GLU A 101 -15.12 -0.54 14.78
C GLU A 101 -16.18 0.55 14.95
N THR A 102 -16.79 0.67 16.13
CA THR A 102 -17.71 1.77 16.48
C THR A 102 -17.04 3.14 16.46
N ASP A 103 -15.72 3.21 16.69
CA ASP A 103 -14.97 4.47 16.57
C ASP A 103 -14.78 4.86 15.10
N ILE A 104 -14.56 3.85 14.21
CA ILE A 104 -14.50 4.05 12.77
C ILE A 104 -15.87 4.51 12.25
N ALA A 105 -16.94 3.82 12.68
CA ALA A 105 -18.31 4.15 12.33
C ALA A 105 -18.68 5.60 12.69
N ALA A 106 -18.24 6.05 13.87
CA ALA A 106 -18.49 7.39 14.38
C ALA A 106 -17.55 8.46 13.81
N GLY A 107 -16.56 8.07 12.99
CA GLY A 107 -15.50 8.97 12.52
C GLY A 107 -14.70 9.59 13.68
N ARG A 108 -14.54 8.84 14.79
CA ARG A 108 -13.97 9.37 16.03
C ARG A 108 -12.45 9.31 15.99
N TRP A 109 -11.84 10.47 15.86
CA TRP A 109 -10.41 10.60 16.05
C TRP A 109 -10.09 10.63 17.57
N SER A 110 -9.07 9.90 17.99
CA SER A 110 -8.58 9.83 19.37
C SER A 110 -7.07 9.61 19.38
N ALA A 111 -6.43 9.74 20.55
CA ALA A 111 -5.02 9.39 20.73
C ALA A 111 -4.75 7.91 20.43
N ASN A 112 -5.68 7.03 20.79
CA ASN A 112 -5.61 5.59 20.51
C ASN A 112 -5.65 5.31 18.98
N TRP A 113 -6.57 5.96 18.27
CA TRP A 113 -6.63 5.90 16.82
C TRP A 113 -5.33 6.40 16.18
N ALA A 114 -4.79 7.53 16.65
CA ALA A 114 -3.53 8.07 16.14
C ALA A 114 -2.37 7.08 16.35
N ALA A 115 -2.28 6.43 17.51
CA ALA A 115 -1.26 5.42 17.80
C ALA A 115 -1.42 4.18 16.91
N LEU A 116 -2.66 3.71 16.67
CA LEU A 116 -2.95 2.64 15.73
C LEU A 116 -2.48 3.00 14.32
N MET A 117 -2.83 4.19 13.85
CA MET A 117 -2.47 4.65 12.51
C MET A 117 -0.96 4.84 12.35
N ASP A 118 -0.27 5.36 13.35
CA ASP A 118 1.20 5.47 13.33
C ASP A 118 1.85 4.08 13.20
N PHE A 119 1.36 3.09 13.93
CA PHE A 119 1.82 1.70 13.83
C PHE A 119 1.57 1.10 12.42
N GLN A 120 0.42 1.34 11.82
CA GLN A 120 0.12 0.88 10.46
C GLN A 120 0.95 1.61 9.41
N ILE A 121 1.18 2.92 9.58
CA ILE A 121 2.04 3.73 8.71
C ILE A 121 3.48 3.19 8.73
N ASP A 122 4.01 2.83 9.91
CA ASP A 122 5.36 2.28 10.02
C ASP A 122 5.49 0.96 9.26
N ARG A 123 4.53 0.03 9.40
CA ARG A 123 4.51 -1.22 8.63
C ARG A 123 4.57 -0.99 7.10
N ALA A 124 3.75 -0.07 6.59
CA ALA A 124 3.74 0.24 5.16
C ALA A 124 5.04 0.92 4.73
N ARG A 125 5.58 1.83 5.55
CA ARG A 125 6.85 2.51 5.30
C ARG A 125 8.02 1.54 5.24
N ASP A 126 8.10 0.60 6.18
CA ASP A 126 9.18 -0.38 6.24
C ASP A 126 9.18 -1.28 5.00
N LEU A 127 8.01 -1.76 4.57
CA LEU A 127 7.87 -2.50 3.30
C LEU A 127 8.29 -1.64 2.09
N MET A 128 7.89 -0.37 2.04
CA MET A 128 8.27 0.53 0.95
C MET A 128 9.79 0.69 0.87
N LEU A 129 10.45 0.85 2.02
CA LEU A 129 11.91 0.98 2.08
C LEU A 129 12.64 -0.32 1.74
N GLN A 130 12.09 -1.49 2.12
CA GLN A 130 12.63 -2.79 1.72
C GLN A 130 12.57 -2.99 0.20
N GLY A 131 11.51 -2.51 -0.44
CA GLY A 131 11.35 -2.58 -1.89
C GLY A 131 12.15 -1.51 -2.67
N ALA A 132 12.48 -0.39 -2.03
CA ALA A 132 13.09 0.77 -2.67
C ALA A 132 14.37 0.47 -3.48
N PRO A 133 15.27 -0.46 -3.11
CA PRO A 133 16.45 -0.80 -3.91
C PRO A 133 16.15 -1.24 -5.35
N LEU A 134 14.93 -1.70 -5.64
CA LEU A 134 14.52 -2.06 -7.00
C LEU A 134 14.80 -0.95 -8.03
N VAL A 135 14.71 0.32 -7.63
CA VAL A 135 14.91 1.45 -8.53
C VAL A 135 16.29 1.49 -9.18
N HIS A 136 17.31 0.93 -8.51
CA HIS A 136 18.68 0.87 -9.03
C HIS A 136 18.88 -0.25 -10.06
N ALA A 137 18.02 -1.27 -10.02
CA ALA A 137 18.04 -2.40 -10.94
C ALA A 137 17.27 -2.14 -12.25
N LEU A 138 16.52 -1.04 -12.31
CA LEU A 138 15.63 -0.72 -13.43
C LEU A 138 16.21 0.40 -14.28
N PRO A 139 16.33 0.19 -15.62
CA PRO A 139 16.95 1.20 -16.49
C PRO A 139 15.96 2.29 -16.92
N GLY A 140 16.53 3.47 -17.25
CA GLY A 140 15.87 4.53 -17.99
C GLY A 140 14.52 4.98 -17.38
N ARG A 141 13.51 5.06 -18.24
CA ARG A 141 12.17 5.54 -17.86
C ARG A 141 11.50 4.69 -16.78
N LEU A 142 11.62 3.37 -16.86
CA LEU A 142 11.02 2.49 -15.86
C LEU A 142 11.59 2.76 -14.46
N GLY A 143 12.92 2.90 -14.34
CA GLY A 143 13.57 3.25 -13.08
C GLY A 143 13.04 4.58 -12.50
N LEU A 144 12.88 5.59 -13.36
CA LEU A 144 12.32 6.88 -12.95
C LEU A 144 10.86 6.76 -12.48
N GLU A 145 10.02 6.02 -13.21
CA GLU A 145 8.61 5.80 -12.84
C GLU A 145 8.49 5.10 -11.48
N ILE A 146 9.32 4.08 -11.22
CA ILE A 146 9.29 3.38 -9.92
C ILE A 146 9.85 4.27 -8.79
N ARG A 147 10.89 5.10 -9.04
CA ARG A 147 11.35 6.10 -8.07
C ARG A 147 10.25 7.07 -7.68
N LEU A 148 9.54 7.63 -8.66
CA LEU A 148 8.40 8.53 -8.41
C LEU A 148 7.29 7.82 -7.64
N THR A 149 7.01 6.56 -7.95
CA THR A 149 6.01 5.74 -7.27
C THR A 149 6.39 5.51 -5.80
N VAL A 150 7.61 5.10 -5.52
CA VAL A 150 8.12 4.90 -4.15
C VAL A 150 8.07 6.21 -3.36
N GLN A 151 8.59 7.30 -3.94
CA GLN A 151 8.57 8.61 -3.28
C GLN A 151 7.14 9.12 -3.06
N GLY A 152 6.22 8.86 -4.00
CA GLY A 152 4.80 9.18 -3.88
C GLY A 152 4.14 8.44 -2.71
N GLY A 153 4.38 7.14 -2.60
CA GLY A 153 3.89 6.33 -1.47
C GLY A 153 4.43 6.82 -0.14
N LEU A 154 5.75 7.03 -0.03
CA LEU A 154 6.38 7.59 1.18
C LEU A 154 5.79 8.96 1.53
N ARG A 155 5.55 9.81 0.53
CA ARG A 155 4.97 11.14 0.74
C ARG A 155 3.53 11.07 1.26
N ILE A 156 2.72 10.14 0.80
CA ILE A 156 1.38 9.92 1.35
C ILE A 156 1.47 9.45 2.82
N LEU A 157 2.37 8.54 3.14
CA LEU A 157 2.58 8.10 4.53
C LEU A 157 3.01 9.27 5.44
N GLU A 158 3.89 10.17 4.95
CA GLU A 158 4.23 11.41 5.65
C GLU A 158 3.00 12.30 5.88
N ARG A 159 2.12 12.44 4.87
CA ARG A 159 0.88 13.21 4.97
C ARG A 159 -0.10 12.60 5.98
N LEU A 160 -0.23 11.27 5.99
CA LEU A 160 -1.03 10.55 6.99
C LEU A 160 -0.52 10.82 8.40
N ARG A 161 0.80 10.80 8.60
CA ARG A 161 1.43 11.09 9.89
C ARG A 161 1.23 12.55 10.32
N GLN A 162 1.34 13.52 9.38
CA GLN A 162 1.10 14.94 9.66
C GLN A 162 -0.31 15.21 10.20
N VAL A 163 -1.32 14.53 9.66
CA VAL A 163 -2.70 14.62 10.17
C VAL A 163 -2.98 13.65 11.33
N ARG A 164 -1.94 12.99 11.88
CA ARG A 164 -2.05 12.00 12.96
C ARG A 164 -3.12 10.94 12.67
N GLY A 165 -3.15 10.45 11.43
CA GLY A 165 -4.11 9.46 10.97
C GLY A 165 -5.57 9.94 10.91
N ASN A 166 -5.87 11.23 11.05
CA ASN A 166 -7.25 11.75 11.02
C ASN A 166 -7.80 11.78 9.59
N VAL A 167 -8.07 10.60 9.05
CA VAL A 167 -8.64 10.40 7.71
C VAL A 167 -10.15 10.61 7.66
N PHE A 168 -10.78 10.78 8.82
CA PHE A 168 -12.23 11.02 8.93
C PHE A 168 -12.62 12.41 8.45
N GLN A 169 -11.77 13.40 8.66
CA GLN A 169 -12.02 14.78 8.25
C GLN A 169 -11.48 15.07 6.85
N HIS A 170 -10.29 14.59 6.55
CA HIS A 170 -9.62 14.84 5.28
C HIS A 170 -8.85 13.62 4.82
N ARG A 171 -9.15 13.13 3.64
CA ARG A 171 -8.31 12.12 2.96
C ARG A 171 -7.00 12.78 2.49
N PRO A 172 -5.82 12.41 3.04
CA PRO A 172 -4.55 12.96 2.58
C PRO A 172 -4.29 12.63 1.12
N LYS A 173 -3.87 13.62 0.33
CA LYS A 173 -3.58 13.50 -1.11
C LYS A 173 -2.30 14.26 -1.42
N LEU A 174 -1.66 13.91 -2.54
CA LEU A 174 -0.56 14.70 -3.08
C LEU A 174 -1.11 16.03 -3.64
N GLY A 175 -0.56 17.14 -3.16
CA GLY A 175 -0.83 18.47 -3.68
C GLY A 175 0.21 18.88 -4.74
N LYS A 176 0.01 20.05 -5.37
CA LYS A 176 0.91 20.57 -6.41
C LYS A 176 2.38 20.68 -5.94
N TRP A 177 2.59 21.12 -4.72
CA TRP A 177 3.93 21.24 -4.13
C TRP A 177 4.61 19.90 -3.85
N ASP A 178 3.84 18.84 -3.61
CA ASP A 178 4.41 17.52 -3.39
C ASP A 178 5.12 17.01 -4.65
N TRP A 179 4.65 17.38 -5.86
CA TRP A 179 5.31 16.99 -7.10
C TRP A 179 6.72 17.56 -7.24
N LEU A 180 6.98 18.78 -6.73
CA LEU A 180 8.33 19.35 -6.69
C LEU A 180 9.22 18.57 -5.71
N VAL A 181 8.67 18.19 -4.55
CA VAL A 181 9.38 17.36 -3.56
C VAL A 181 9.71 15.98 -4.16
N LEU A 182 8.74 15.34 -4.83
CA LEU A 182 8.92 14.05 -5.48
C LEU A 182 10.00 14.10 -6.57
N ALA A 183 9.96 15.12 -7.43
CA ALA A 183 10.96 15.31 -8.47
C ALA A 183 12.38 15.46 -7.86
N GLY A 184 12.54 16.31 -6.85
CA GLY A 184 13.82 16.49 -6.17
C GLY A 184 14.34 15.21 -5.51
N ARG A 185 13.49 14.50 -4.76
CA ARG A 185 13.87 13.24 -4.08
C ARG A 185 14.17 12.10 -5.08
N SER A 186 13.49 12.07 -6.22
CA SER A 186 13.71 11.03 -7.24
C SER A 186 15.06 11.16 -7.96
N LEU A 187 15.67 12.34 -7.94
CA LEU A 187 17.01 12.58 -8.50
C LEU A 187 18.13 12.10 -7.56
N THR A 188 17.86 12.02 -6.25
CA THR A 188 18.84 11.66 -5.22
C THR A 188 18.69 10.22 -4.70
N MET A 189 17.71 9.48 -5.20
CA MET A 189 17.42 8.11 -4.83
C MET A 189 18.16 7.06 -5.67
#